data_ee1b2483ab1a9b72906d91f375927bd2
#
_entry.id   ee1b2483ab1a9b72906d91f375927bd2
#
_cell.length_a   1.000
_cell.length_b   1.000
_cell.length_c   1.000
_cell.angle_alpha   90.00
_cell.angle_beta   90.00
_cell.angle_gamma   90.00
#
_symmetry.space_group_name_H-M   'P 1'
#
loop_
_entity.id
_entity.type
_entity.pdbx_description
1 polymer ?
#
loop_
_entity_poly.entity_id
_entity_poly.type
_entity_poly.pdbx_seq_one_letter_code
_entity_poly.pdbx_strand_id
1 'polypeptide(L)' 'GMEDAILKQEERIAALQQQLEGAGAGDAQKLLATYQELGQAQTALEELFARWQVLSAQ' A
#
# COMPACT_ATOMS: atom_id res chain seq x y z
N GLY A 1 -17.38 3.32 -1.32
CA GLY A 1 -17.53 1.96 -0.86
C GLY A 1 -16.20 1.30 -0.53
N MET A 2 -16.26 0.10 0.01
CA MET A 2 -15.06 -0.63 0.40
C MET A 2 -14.19 -0.99 -0.80
N GLU A 3 -14.79 -1.28 -1.94
CA GLU A 3 -14.05 -1.56 -3.17
C GLU A 3 -13.22 -0.36 -3.62
N ASP A 4 -13.76 0.84 -3.46
CA ASP A 4 -13.01 2.06 -3.78
C ASP A 4 -11.82 2.25 -2.85
N ALA A 5 -12.00 1.93 -1.56
CA ALA A 5 -10.91 2.01 -0.59
C ALA A 5 -9.79 1.03 -0.93
N ILE A 6 -10.14 -0.19 -1.32
CA ILE A 6 -9.18 -1.20 -1.74
C ILE A 6 -8.42 -0.72 -2.98
N LEU A 7 -9.14 -0.21 -3.97
CA LEU A 7 -8.52 0.28 -5.20
C LEU A 7 -7.54 1.42 -4.92
N LYS A 8 -7.93 2.36 -4.06
CA LYS A 8 -7.06 3.47 -3.70
C LYS A 8 -5.77 2.99 -3.03
N GLN A 9 -5.86 2.00 -2.15
CA GLN A 9 -4.67 1.45 -1.51
C GLN A 9 -3.79 0.71 -2.52
N GLU A 10 -4.38 -0.03 -3.43
CA GLU A 10 -3.63 -0.70 -4.48
C GLU A 10 -2.89 0.31 -5.37
N GLU A 11 -3.54 1.41 -5.74
CA GLU A 11 -2.92 2.47 -6.52
C GLU A 11 -1.76 3.11 -5.75
N ARG A 12 -1.95 3.33 -4.45
CA ARG A 12 -0.89 3.89 -3.60
C ARG A 12 0.31 2.95 -3.52
N ILE A 13 0.06 1.66 -3.36
CA ILE A 13 1.13 0.66 -3.31
C ILE A 13 1.90 0.65 -4.62
N ALA A 14 1.21 0.68 -5.75
CA ALA A 14 1.85 0.72 -7.07
C ALA A 14 2.71 1.98 -7.23
N ALA A 15 2.20 3.13 -6.80
CA ALA A 15 2.95 4.39 -6.87
C ALA A 15 4.20 4.35 -6.00
N LEU A 16 4.09 3.79 -4.79
CA LEU A 16 5.23 3.66 -3.88
C LEU A 16 6.29 2.70 -4.45
N GLN A 17 5.86 1.61 -5.06
CA GLN A 17 6.77 0.68 -5.71
C GLN A 17 7.51 1.35 -6.87
N GLN A 18 6.83 2.18 -7.65
CA GLN A 18 7.48 2.94 -8.73
C GLN A 18 8.50 3.91 -8.19
N GLN A 19 8.20 4.56 -7.05
CA GLN A 19 9.16 5.46 -6.41
C GLN A 19 10.42 4.71 -5.98
N LEU A 20 10.28 3.50 -5.47
CA LEU A 20 11.41 2.67 -5.09
C LEU A 20 12.27 2.33 -6.29
N GLU A 21 11.65 1.97 -7.41
CA GLU A 21 12.37 1.62 -8.64
C GLU A 21 13.11 2.82 -9.21
N GLY A 22 12.53 4.02 -9.10
CA GLY A 22 13.11 5.25 -9.62
C GLY A 22 14.11 5.91 -8.68
N ALA A 23 14.20 5.48 -7.42
CA ALA A 23 15.08 6.09 -6.44
C ALA A 23 16.54 5.71 -6.70
N GLY A 24 17.42 6.70 -6.74
CA GLY A 24 18.85 6.47 -6.86
C GLY A 24 19.44 5.94 -5.56
N ALA A 25 20.59 5.28 -5.68
CA ALA A 25 21.28 4.67 -4.54
C ALA A 25 21.75 5.69 -3.49
N GLY A 26 21.76 6.98 -3.85
CA GLY A 26 22.24 8.03 -2.95
C GLY A 26 21.20 8.57 -1.99
N ASP A 27 19.96 8.08 -2.01
CA ASP A 27 18.88 8.66 -1.24
C ASP A 27 18.27 7.66 -0.25
N ALA A 28 19.13 7.18 0.65
CA ALA A 28 18.77 6.12 1.60
C ALA A 28 17.61 6.52 2.52
N GLN A 29 17.54 7.81 2.92
CA GLN A 29 16.47 8.26 3.80
C GLN A 29 15.11 8.23 3.12
N LYS A 30 15.05 8.64 1.85
CA LYS A 30 13.80 8.55 1.08
C LYS A 30 13.39 7.11 0.84
N LEU A 31 14.36 6.23 0.56
CA LEU A 31 14.08 4.81 0.40
C LEU A 31 13.48 4.23 1.67
N LEU A 32 14.06 4.54 2.83
CA LEU A 32 13.54 4.05 4.10
C LEU A 32 12.12 4.54 4.35
N ALA A 33 11.87 5.84 4.13
CA ALA A 33 10.54 6.41 4.31
C ALA A 33 9.53 5.76 3.37
N THR A 34 9.92 5.53 2.11
CA THR A 34 9.05 4.89 1.13
C THR A 34 8.74 3.45 1.52
N TYR A 35 9.72 2.69 2.01
CA TYR A 35 9.50 1.34 2.51
C TYR A 35 8.53 1.32 3.69
N GLN A 36 8.65 2.28 4.61
CA GLN A 36 7.74 2.37 5.75
C GLN A 36 6.32 2.67 5.29
N GLU A 37 6.15 3.59 4.36
CA GLU A 37 4.84 3.90 3.81
C GLU A 37 4.25 2.71 3.06
N LEU A 38 5.08 2.00 2.30
CA LEU A 38 4.65 0.81 1.58
C LEU A 38 4.14 -0.26 2.54
N GLY A 39 4.87 -0.49 3.63
CA GLY A 39 4.44 -1.44 4.65
C GLY A 39 3.11 -1.06 5.29
N GLN A 40 2.93 0.23 5.58
CA GLN A 40 1.66 0.73 6.13
C GLN A 40 0.52 0.56 5.13
N ALA A 41 0.76 0.87 3.87
CA ALA A 41 -0.25 0.73 2.83
C ALA A 41 -0.65 -0.74 2.63
N GLN A 42 0.33 -1.64 2.65
CA GLN A 42 0.06 -3.07 2.54
C GLN A 42 -0.73 -3.60 3.73
N THR A 43 -0.40 -3.16 4.94
CA THR A 43 -1.15 -3.52 6.14
C THR A 43 -2.59 -3.02 6.06
N ALA A 44 -2.78 -1.78 5.62
CA ALA A 44 -4.12 -1.21 5.45
C ALA A 44 -4.92 -2.01 4.43
N LEU A 45 -4.29 -2.43 3.34
CA LEU A 45 -4.94 -3.24 2.31
C LEU A 45 -5.37 -4.60 2.86
N GLU A 46 -4.49 -5.25 3.63
CA GLU A 46 -4.80 -6.53 4.26
C GLU A 46 -5.99 -6.41 5.21
N GLU A 47 -6.06 -5.33 5.98
CA GLU A 47 -7.18 -5.08 6.88
C GLU A 47 -8.48 -4.87 6.11
N LEU A 48 -8.42 -4.16 4.99
CA LEU A 48 -9.59 -3.96 4.13
C LEU A 48 -10.08 -5.28 3.55
N PHE A 49 -9.18 -6.13 3.09
CA PHE A 49 -9.54 -7.44 2.57
C PHE A 49 -10.16 -8.32 3.66
N ALA A 50 -9.60 -8.28 4.86
CA ALA A 50 -10.13 -9.05 5.99
C ALA A 50 -11.55 -8.63 6.31
N ARG A 51 -11.83 -7.32 6.35
CA ARG A 51 -13.18 -6.80 6.57
C ARG A 51 -14.13 -7.19 5.46
N TRP A 52 -13.65 -7.09 4.23
CA TRP A 52 -14.47 -7.43 3.07
C TRP A 52 -14.86 -8.91 3.09
N GLN A 53 -13.94 -9.79 3.46
CA GLN A 53 -14.22 -11.21 3.58
C GLN A 53 -15.27 -11.49 4.65
N VAL A 54 -15.18 -10.84 5.80
CA VAL A 54 -16.15 -11.00 6.88
C VAL A 54 -17.54 -10.56 6.40
N LEU A 55 -17.63 -9.42 5.75
CA LEU A 55 -18.90 -8.91 5.23
C LEU A 55 -19.48 -9.82 4.14
N SER A 56 -18.62 -10.36 3.29
CA SER A 56 -19.06 -11.26 2.21
C SER A 56 -19.50 -12.62 2.73
N ALA A 57 -18.97 -13.05 3.86
CA ALA A 57 -19.33 -14.34 4.47
C ALA A 57 -20.68 -14.31 5.20
N GLN A 58 -21.19 -13.12 5.48
CA GLN A 58 -22.51 -12.95 6.10
C GLN A 58 -23.59 -12.87 5.04
#